data_cbe957d6fcceec374837e458eaafbbcb
#
_entry.id   cbe957d6fcceec374837e458eaafbbcb
#
_cell.length_a   1.000
_cell.length_b   1.000
_cell.length_c   1.000
_cell.angle_alpha   90.00
_cell.angle_beta   90.00
_cell.angle_gamma   90.00
#
_symmetry.space_group_name_H-M   'P 1'
#
loop_
_entity.id
_entity.type
_entity.pdbx_description
1 polymer ?
#
loop_
_entity_poly.entity_id
_entity_poly.type
_entity_poly.pdbx_seq_one_letter_code
_entity_poly.pdbx_strand_id
1 'polypeptide(L)'
;DHLSLGFKANIDELDLSVWKGIKGGYLMKLYAKSFIDTYREYSIDEFRDVYSLPLVLTEQDKTLLVAALAEIHWSYRSDYRFFTKNCATEVQWILNSLSFARQTSATDFFHNQRYRPDKLFADAKRSTRFRGEVLINPTTAEQQGYYFPSTEGYYQLAVNSIADTLPITANT
;
A
#
# COMPACT_ATOMS: atom_id res chain seq x y z
N ASP A 1 13.47 6.25 12.06
CA ASP A 1 12.07 6.02 11.66
C ASP A 1 11.85 6.42 10.21
N HIS A 2 11.28 5.51 9.43
CA HIS A 2 10.90 5.82 8.04
C HIS A 2 9.48 6.38 8.02
N LEU A 3 9.26 7.43 7.21
CA LEU A 3 7.95 8.00 6.97
C LEU A 3 7.20 7.16 5.94
N SER A 4 5.97 6.80 6.24
CA SER A 4 5.04 6.15 5.32
C SER A 4 3.98 7.16 4.87
N LEU A 5 3.77 7.25 3.57
CA LEU A 5 2.73 8.07 2.95
C LEU A 5 1.70 7.15 2.29
N GLY A 6 0.44 7.39 2.53
CA GLY A 6 -0.62 6.56 1.97
C GLY A 6 -1.90 7.34 1.68
N PHE A 7 -2.52 7.05 0.55
CA PHE A 7 -3.86 7.55 0.26
C PHE A 7 -4.90 6.67 0.95
N LYS A 8 -5.74 7.29 1.74
CA LYS A 8 -6.85 6.61 2.42
C LYS A 8 -8.16 7.40 2.27
N ALA A 9 -9.27 6.66 2.20
CA ALA A 9 -10.59 7.24 2.38
C ALA A 9 -10.73 7.70 3.85
N ASN A 10 -11.17 8.92 4.07
CA ASN A 10 -11.54 9.41 5.39
C ASN A 10 -12.94 8.90 5.70
N ILE A 11 -13.01 7.78 6.40
CA ILE A 11 -14.26 7.12 6.79
C ILE A 11 -14.43 7.37 8.28
N ASP A 12 -15.51 8.06 8.64
CA ASP A 12 -15.94 8.14 10.04
C ASP A 12 -16.45 6.75 10.45
N GLU A 13 -15.99 6.24 11.58
CA GLU A 13 -16.31 4.89 12.09
C GLU A 13 -17.82 4.61 12.19
N LEU A 14 -18.62 5.65 12.28
CA LEU A 14 -20.09 5.57 12.36
C LEU A 14 -20.81 5.54 11.00
N ASP A 15 -20.09 5.69 9.87
CA ASP A 15 -20.71 5.83 8.55
C ASP A 15 -20.07 4.88 7.52
N LEU A 16 -20.02 3.61 7.83
CA LEU A 16 -19.56 2.55 6.92
C LEU A 16 -20.65 2.21 5.91
N SER A 17 -20.69 2.91 4.77
CA SER A 17 -21.60 2.61 3.68
C SER A 17 -20.86 2.14 2.42
N VAL A 18 -21.08 0.90 2.02
CA VAL A 18 -20.55 0.34 0.76
C VAL A 18 -20.98 1.19 -0.44
N TRP A 19 -22.21 1.72 -0.44
CA TRP A 19 -22.71 2.60 -1.49
C TRP A 19 -21.93 3.92 -1.61
N LYS A 20 -21.52 4.51 -0.49
CA LYS A 20 -20.65 5.70 -0.50
C LYS A 20 -19.28 5.37 -1.08
N GLY A 21 -18.71 4.22 -0.75
CA GLY A 21 -17.44 3.76 -1.31
C GLY A 21 -17.49 3.55 -2.84
N ILE A 22 -18.61 3.08 -3.35
CA ILE A 22 -18.82 2.85 -4.80
C ILE A 22 -19.07 4.18 -5.54
N LYS A 23 -19.92 5.04 -5.01
CA LYS A 23 -20.37 6.28 -5.68
C LYS A 23 -19.45 7.48 -5.48
N GLY A 24 -18.53 7.46 -4.49
CA GLY A 24 -17.64 8.59 -4.22
C GLY A 24 -18.09 9.48 -3.06
N GLY A 25 -18.66 8.91 -2.00
CA GLY A 25 -19.14 9.66 -0.82
C GLY A 25 -18.08 9.86 0.27
N TYR A 26 -16.86 9.34 0.11
CA TYR A 26 -15.77 9.50 1.08
C TYR A 26 -14.70 10.44 0.52
N LEU A 27 -14.14 11.27 1.38
CA LEU A 27 -13.03 12.13 1.01
C LEU A 27 -11.72 11.34 1.08
N MET A 28 -10.94 11.35 0.01
CA MET A 28 -9.59 10.78 -0.02
C MET A 28 -8.56 11.85 0.32
N LYS A 29 -7.60 11.49 1.18
CA LYS A 29 -6.47 12.34 1.58
C LYS A 29 -5.16 11.55 1.56
N LEU A 30 -4.05 12.26 1.44
CA LEU A 30 -2.72 11.71 1.69
C LEU A 30 -2.42 11.82 3.19
N TYR A 31 -2.18 10.68 3.83
CA TYR A 31 -1.78 10.59 5.23
C TYR A 31 -0.29 10.31 5.34
N ALA A 32 0.32 10.89 6.36
CA ALA A 32 1.71 10.64 6.73
C ALA A 32 1.74 10.02 8.13
N LYS A 33 2.42 8.90 8.29
CA LYS A 33 2.62 8.22 9.58
C LYS A 33 3.96 7.50 9.61
N SER A 34 4.38 7.00 10.77
CA SER A 34 5.60 6.19 10.86
C SER A 34 5.42 4.87 10.09
N PHE A 35 6.53 4.31 9.58
CA PHE A 35 6.46 2.99 8.94
C PHE A 35 6.08 1.90 9.95
N ILE A 36 6.49 2.02 11.21
CA ILE A 36 6.13 1.05 12.25
C ILE A 36 4.61 0.99 12.49
N ASP A 37 3.93 2.14 12.41
CA ASP A 37 2.47 2.18 12.52
C ASP A 37 1.79 1.57 11.28
N THR A 38 2.38 1.76 10.11
CA THR A 38 1.93 1.11 8.87
C THR A 38 2.09 -0.40 8.95
N TYR A 39 3.25 -0.87 9.42
CA TYR A 39 3.50 -2.30 9.60
C TYR A 39 2.51 -2.91 10.61
N ARG A 40 2.32 -2.24 11.75
CA ARG A 40 1.37 -2.72 12.78
C ARG A 40 -0.04 -2.84 12.22
N GLU A 41 -0.54 -1.79 11.58
CA GLU A 41 -1.87 -1.79 10.97
C GLU A 41 -2.03 -2.94 9.95
N TYR A 42 -1.11 -3.08 9.00
CA TYR A 42 -1.31 -4.07 7.94
C TYR A 42 -0.91 -5.49 8.34
N SER A 43 0.24 -5.70 8.97
CA SER A 43 0.74 -7.05 9.23
C SER A 43 0.22 -7.66 10.53
N ILE A 44 -0.11 -6.84 11.54
CA ILE A 44 -0.59 -7.32 12.84
C ILE A 44 -2.12 -7.25 12.91
N ASP A 45 -2.70 -6.07 12.65
CA ASP A 45 -4.13 -5.86 12.88
C ASP A 45 -5.00 -6.40 11.71
N GLU A 46 -4.51 -6.28 10.46
CA GLU A 46 -5.24 -6.71 9.26
C GLU A 46 -4.75 -8.05 8.67
N PHE A 47 -3.71 -8.66 9.24
CA PHE A 47 -3.12 -9.93 8.78
C PHE A 47 -2.75 -9.93 7.30
N ARG A 48 -2.13 -8.85 6.81
CA ARG A 48 -1.68 -8.69 5.43
C ARG A 48 -0.16 -8.72 5.34
N ASP A 49 0.33 -9.32 4.27
CA ASP A 49 1.73 -9.17 3.89
C ASP A 49 2.02 -7.75 3.39
N VAL A 50 3.20 -7.22 3.77
CA VAL A 50 3.68 -5.94 3.26
C VAL A 50 4.94 -6.16 2.41
N TYR A 51 4.93 -5.61 1.21
CA TYR A 51 6.04 -5.70 0.26
C TYR A 51 6.58 -4.31 -0.05
N SER A 52 7.91 -4.18 -0.08
CA SER A 52 8.60 -2.96 -0.47
C SER A 52 9.29 -3.15 -1.82
N LEU A 53 9.01 -2.26 -2.76
CA LEU A 53 9.68 -2.18 -4.04
C LEU A 53 10.50 -0.89 -4.11
N PRO A 54 11.85 -0.94 -3.98
CA PRO A 54 12.68 0.24 -4.12
C PRO A 54 12.51 0.87 -5.50
N LEU A 55 12.22 2.17 -5.51
CA LEU A 55 12.11 2.98 -6.72
C LEU A 55 13.48 3.55 -7.08
N VAL A 56 13.90 3.39 -8.33
CA VAL A 56 15.16 3.94 -8.84
C VAL A 56 14.93 5.40 -9.24
N LEU A 57 15.50 6.33 -8.48
CA LEU A 57 15.34 7.77 -8.67
C LEU A 57 16.70 8.46 -8.73
N THR A 58 16.80 9.48 -9.59
CA THR A 58 17.89 10.47 -9.51
C THR A 58 17.67 11.39 -8.30
N GLU A 59 18.70 12.13 -7.88
CA GLU A 59 18.57 13.11 -6.79
C GLU A 59 17.57 14.22 -7.15
N GLN A 60 17.50 14.59 -8.42
CA GLN A 60 16.51 15.55 -8.90
C GLN A 60 15.07 15.00 -8.78
N ASP A 61 14.85 13.74 -9.17
CA ASP A 61 13.54 13.10 -9.06
C ASP A 61 13.11 12.98 -7.60
N LYS A 62 14.04 12.65 -6.68
CA LYS A 62 13.75 12.60 -5.25
C LYS A 62 13.29 13.96 -4.71
N THR A 63 13.99 15.02 -5.08
CA THR A 63 13.63 16.38 -4.67
C THR A 63 12.25 16.77 -5.18
N LEU A 64 11.95 16.50 -6.45
CA LEU A 64 10.66 16.79 -7.05
C LEU A 64 9.55 15.96 -6.43
N LEU A 65 9.80 14.67 -6.16
CA LEU A 65 8.84 13.78 -5.51
C LEU A 65 8.49 14.27 -4.10
N VAL A 66 9.49 14.61 -3.30
CA VAL A 66 9.27 15.12 -1.93
C VAL A 66 8.47 16.42 -1.94
N ALA A 67 8.82 17.36 -2.83
CA ALA A 67 8.09 18.62 -2.96
C ALA A 67 6.64 18.40 -3.39
N ALA A 68 6.40 17.53 -4.39
CA ALA A 68 5.04 17.20 -4.85
C ALA A 68 4.22 16.51 -3.76
N LEU A 69 4.80 15.57 -3.01
CA LEU A 69 4.12 14.88 -1.91
C LEU A 69 3.79 15.83 -0.75
N ALA A 70 4.67 16.78 -0.44
CA ALA A 70 4.40 17.80 0.57
C ALA A 70 3.23 18.69 0.16
N GLU A 71 3.16 19.15 -1.08
CA GLU A 71 2.05 19.95 -1.58
C GLU A 71 0.73 19.15 -1.59
N ILE A 72 0.77 17.91 -2.07
CA ILE A 72 -0.39 17.00 -2.09
C ILE A 72 -0.90 16.78 -0.67
N HIS A 73 -0.05 16.59 0.32
CA HIS A 73 -0.46 16.35 1.70
C HIS A 73 -1.36 17.48 2.23
N TRP A 74 -1.06 18.72 1.90
CA TRP A 74 -1.83 19.88 2.38
C TRP A 74 -3.02 20.27 1.49
N SER A 75 -2.86 20.15 0.18
CA SER A 75 -3.85 20.68 -0.80
C SER A 75 -4.80 19.62 -1.35
N TYR A 76 -4.38 18.35 -1.40
CA TYR A 76 -5.13 17.32 -2.10
C TYR A 76 -6.37 16.87 -1.33
N ARG A 77 -7.50 16.99 -1.98
CA ARG A 77 -8.79 16.43 -1.54
C ARG A 77 -9.52 15.91 -2.77
N SER A 78 -10.00 14.69 -2.70
CA SER A 78 -10.69 14.06 -3.82
C SER A 78 -11.73 13.07 -3.32
N ASP A 79 -12.74 12.80 -4.14
CA ASP A 79 -13.73 11.75 -3.84
C ASP A 79 -13.07 10.37 -4.03
N TYR A 80 -13.18 9.54 -3.00
CA TYR A 80 -12.78 8.15 -3.09
C TYR A 80 -13.86 7.34 -3.82
N ARG A 81 -13.45 6.57 -4.84
CA ARG A 81 -14.32 5.63 -5.54
C ARG A 81 -13.61 4.29 -5.69
N PHE A 82 -14.15 3.28 -5.09
CA PHE A 82 -13.53 1.95 -4.99
C PHE A 82 -12.98 1.41 -6.32
N PHE A 83 -13.71 1.56 -7.42
CA PHE A 83 -13.34 1.00 -8.71
C PHE A 83 -12.59 1.96 -9.65
N THR A 84 -12.69 3.25 -9.45
CA THR A 84 -12.21 4.23 -10.45
C THR A 84 -11.26 5.28 -9.91
N LYS A 85 -11.27 5.52 -8.60
CA LYS A 85 -10.43 6.53 -7.95
C LYS A 85 -10.06 6.07 -6.54
N ASN A 86 -9.08 5.19 -6.46
CA ASN A 86 -8.61 4.55 -5.25
C ASN A 86 -7.13 4.86 -4.98
N CYS A 87 -6.58 4.34 -3.90
CA CYS A 87 -5.18 4.56 -3.54
C CYS A 87 -4.19 4.20 -4.67
N ALA A 88 -4.45 3.13 -5.44
CA ALA A 88 -3.56 2.72 -6.52
C ALA A 88 -3.60 3.70 -7.70
N THR A 89 -4.76 4.28 -8.03
CA THR A 89 -4.85 5.29 -9.10
C THR A 89 -4.13 6.57 -8.74
N GLU A 90 -4.13 6.96 -7.47
CA GLU A 90 -3.42 8.16 -7.00
C GLU A 90 -1.90 7.94 -6.97
N VAL A 91 -1.45 6.79 -6.50
CA VAL A 91 -0.02 6.42 -6.57
C VAL A 91 0.45 6.37 -8.02
N GLN A 92 -0.33 5.78 -8.93
CA GLN A 92 -0.05 5.77 -10.35
C GLN A 92 0.08 7.20 -10.91
N TRP A 93 -0.84 8.09 -10.56
CA TRP A 93 -0.80 9.48 -11.01
C TRP A 93 0.48 10.19 -10.57
N ILE A 94 0.91 10.02 -9.30
CA ILE A 94 2.17 10.56 -8.81
C ILE A 94 3.36 9.99 -9.60
N LEU A 95 3.42 8.67 -9.76
CA LEU A 95 4.52 8.02 -10.49
C LEU A 95 4.60 8.49 -11.95
N ASN A 96 3.47 8.74 -12.60
CA ASN A 96 3.42 9.26 -13.95
C ASN A 96 3.80 10.74 -14.05
N SER A 97 3.60 11.51 -12.99
CA SER A 97 3.91 12.95 -12.95
C SER A 97 5.40 13.23 -12.76
N LEU A 98 6.18 12.26 -12.35
CA LEU A 98 7.61 12.43 -12.13
C LEU A 98 8.37 12.55 -13.47
N SER A 99 9.45 13.33 -13.46
CA SER A 99 10.27 13.63 -14.65
C SER A 99 10.81 12.39 -15.37
N PHE A 100 11.01 11.31 -14.64
CA PHE A 100 11.43 10.04 -15.22
C PHE A 100 10.38 9.43 -16.15
N ALA A 101 9.11 9.78 -16.03
CA ALA A 101 8.08 9.38 -16.97
C ALA A 101 8.28 9.95 -18.38
N ARG A 102 9.08 11.01 -18.52
CA ARG A 102 9.37 11.66 -19.82
C ARG A 102 10.44 10.95 -20.65
N GLN A 103 11.26 10.09 -20.06
CA GLN A 103 12.37 9.42 -20.77
C GLN A 103 12.00 8.09 -21.40
N THR A 104 10.88 7.52 -21.02
CA THR A 104 10.31 6.33 -21.66
C THR A 104 9.06 6.74 -22.41
N SER A 105 8.84 6.12 -23.56
CA SER A 105 7.58 6.32 -24.28
C SER A 105 6.42 6.20 -23.28
N ALA A 106 5.56 7.20 -23.25
CA ALA A 106 4.42 7.25 -22.32
C ALA A 106 3.52 6.01 -22.40
N THR A 107 3.77 5.16 -23.39
CA THR A 107 3.08 3.90 -23.67
C THR A 107 3.46 2.77 -22.70
N ASP A 108 4.59 2.85 -21.97
CA ASP A 108 5.07 1.69 -21.23
C ASP A 108 4.66 1.67 -19.75
N PHE A 109 4.10 2.75 -19.25
CA PHE A 109 4.04 2.83 -17.80
C PHE A 109 2.69 2.55 -17.16
N PHE A 110 1.61 2.87 -17.55
CA PHE A 110 0.31 2.62 -16.90
C PHE A 110 -0.83 3.10 -17.81
N HIS A 111 -1.19 2.29 -18.78
CA HIS A 111 -2.21 2.64 -19.74
C HIS A 111 -3.66 2.60 -19.22
N ASN A 112 -3.87 2.05 -18.03
CA ASN A 112 -5.22 1.78 -17.57
C ASN A 112 -5.66 2.82 -16.54
N GLN A 113 -6.71 3.56 -16.82
CA GLN A 113 -7.32 4.54 -15.92
C GLN A 113 -7.99 3.91 -14.68
N ARG A 114 -7.95 2.58 -14.55
CA ARG A 114 -8.61 1.83 -13.48
C ARG A 114 -7.65 0.79 -12.90
N TYR A 115 -6.73 1.24 -12.05
CA TYR A 115 -5.80 0.32 -11.43
C TYR A 115 -6.36 -0.28 -10.14
N ARG A 116 -6.30 -1.61 -10.07
CA ARG A 116 -6.36 -2.35 -8.82
C ARG A 116 -4.96 -2.36 -8.19
N PRO A 117 -4.85 -2.32 -6.85
CA PRO A 117 -3.55 -2.31 -6.16
C PRO A 117 -2.64 -3.48 -6.54
N ASP A 118 -3.20 -4.69 -6.66
CA ASP A 118 -2.47 -5.90 -7.05
C ASP A 118 -1.88 -5.79 -8.46
N LYS A 119 -2.62 -5.21 -9.40
CA LYS A 119 -2.14 -5.02 -10.77
C LYS A 119 -1.06 -3.94 -10.84
N LEU A 120 -1.25 -2.82 -10.14
CA LEU A 120 -0.23 -1.77 -10.04
C LEU A 120 1.08 -2.35 -9.49
N PHE A 121 1.02 -3.14 -8.43
CA PHE A 121 2.17 -3.79 -7.84
C PHE A 121 2.86 -4.77 -8.82
N ALA A 122 2.07 -5.61 -9.52
CA ALA A 122 2.60 -6.55 -10.49
C ALA A 122 3.30 -5.84 -11.67
N ASP A 123 2.75 -4.72 -12.15
CA ASP A 123 3.35 -3.92 -13.21
C ASP A 123 4.62 -3.20 -12.72
N ALA A 124 4.60 -2.64 -11.51
CA ALA A 124 5.77 -2.04 -10.87
C ALA A 124 6.91 -3.06 -10.71
N LYS A 125 6.61 -4.28 -10.24
CA LYS A 125 7.61 -5.36 -10.07
C LYS A 125 8.31 -5.74 -11.39
N ARG A 126 7.62 -5.62 -12.52
CA ARG A 126 8.18 -5.91 -13.86
C ARG A 126 8.91 -4.74 -14.49
N SER A 127 8.70 -3.54 -13.98
CA SER A 127 9.27 -2.32 -14.52
C SER A 127 10.74 -2.16 -14.12
N THR A 128 11.59 -1.71 -15.07
CA THR A 128 13.00 -1.38 -14.80
C THR A 128 13.19 -0.19 -13.86
N ARG A 129 12.13 0.51 -13.51
CA ARG A 129 12.15 1.66 -12.57
C ARG A 129 12.06 1.24 -11.12
N PHE A 130 11.71 0.00 -10.88
CA PHE A 130 11.68 -0.59 -9.56
C PHE A 130 12.65 -1.77 -9.49
N ARG A 131 13.19 -1.98 -8.32
CA ARG A 131 14.08 -3.10 -8.06
C ARG A 131 13.25 -4.34 -7.71
N GLY A 132 12.51 -4.87 -8.69
CA GLY A 132 11.66 -6.04 -8.50
C GLY A 132 12.42 -7.31 -8.11
N GLU A 133 13.72 -7.37 -8.43
CA GLU A 133 14.61 -8.46 -8.08
C GLU A 133 14.76 -8.70 -6.57
N VAL A 134 14.57 -7.68 -5.74
CA VAL A 134 14.66 -7.80 -4.26
C VAL A 134 13.58 -8.73 -3.67
N LEU A 135 12.50 -8.99 -4.42
CA LEU A 135 11.39 -9.86 -4.00
C LEU A 135 11.39 -11.25 -4.67
N ILE A 136 12.48 -11.65 -5.34
CA ILE A 136 12.57 -12.98 -5.99
C ILE A 136 12.65 -14.08 -4.93
N ASN A 137 13.46 -13.87 -3.89
CA ASN A 137 13.60 -14.82 -2.79
C ASN A 137 12.93 -14.25 -1.54
N PRO A 138 11.83 -14.83 -1.04
CA PRO A 138 11.11 -14.31 0.11
C PRO A 138 11.94 -14.23 1.39
N THR A 139 12.75 -15.26 1.68
CA THR A 139 13.60 -15.28 2.88
C THR A 139 14.64 -14.15 2.86
N THR A 140 15.29 -13.97 1.71
CA THR A 140 16.26 -12.87 1.54
C THR A 140 15.56 -11.51 1.59
N ALA A 141 14.38 -11.39 0.99
CA ALA A 141 13.60 -10.16 1.01
C ALA A 141 13.19 -9.78 2.44
N GLU A 142 12.79 -10.74 3.26
CA GLU A 142 12.46 -10.53 4.66
C GLU A 142 13.69 -10.09 5.47
N GLN A 143 14.81 -10.78 5.33
CA GLN A 143 16.06 -10.42 6.01
C GLN A 143 16.57 -9.02 5.65
N GLN A 144 16.32 -8.58 4.42
CA GLN A 144 16.72 -7.26 3.93
C GLN A 144 15.67 -6.16 4.17
N GLY A 145 14.51 -6.49 4.74
CA GLY A 145 13.44 -5.54 5.01
C GLY A 145 12.65 -5.09 3.78
N TYR A 146 12.54 -5.97 2.76
CA TYR A 146 11.70 -5.75 1.59
C TYR A 146 10.39 -6.56 1.61
N TYR A 147 10.30 -7.54 2.51
CA TYR A 147 9.10 -8.32 2.73
C TYR A 147 8.84 -8.43 4.23
N PHE A 148 7.61 -8.19 4.62
CA PHE A 148 7.14 -8.26 6.00
C PHE A 148 5.91 -9.18 6.00
N PRO A 149 6.05 -10.43 6.47
CA PRO A 149 4.94 -11.37 6.49
C PRO A 149 3.87 -10.95 7.49
N SER A 150 2.64 -11.36 7.24
CA SER A 150 1.55 -11.19 8.19
C SER A 150 1.80 -12.02 9.46
N THR A 151 1.25 -11.56 10.57
CA THR A 151 1.33 -12.28 11.85
C THR A 151 0.25 -13.36 12.01
N GLU A 152 -0.58 -13.60 10.99
CA GLU A 152 -1.67 -14.58 11.03
C GLU A 152 -1.20 -15.98 11.46
N GLY A 153 -0.06 -16.43 10.91
CA GLY A 153 0.52 -17.74 11.25
C GLY A 153 0.86 -17.88 12.72
N TYR A 154 1.41 -16.84 13.33
CA TYR A 154 1.72 -16.83 14.77
C TYR A 154 0.44 -16.81 15.61
N TYR A 155 -0.56 -16.05 15.19
CA TYR A 155 -1.86 -16.01 15.85
C TYR A 155 -2.54 -17.38 15.84
N GLN A 156 -2.58 -18.06 14.69
CA GLN A 156 -3.14 -19.41 14.56
C GLN A 156 -2.40 -20.43 15.42
N LEU A 157 -1.06 -20.35 15.49
CA LEU A 157 -0.26 -21.21 16.34
C LEU A 157 -0.59 -21.01 17.82
N ALA A 158 -0.74 -19.77 18.26
CA ALA A 158 -1.13 -19.45 19.63
C ALA A 158 -2.54 -19.97 19.96
N VAL A 159 -3.51 -19.78 19.08
CA VAL A 159 -4.88 -20.27 19.23
C VAL A 159 -4.90 -21.79 19.36
N ASN A 160 -4.20 -22.51 18.48
CA ASN A 160 -4.12 -23.97 18.50
C ASN A 160 -3.46 -24.47 19.79
N SER A 161 -2.38 -23.83 20.25
CA SER A 161 -1.71 -24.20 21.51
C SER A 161 -2.61 -24.02 22.72
N ILE A 162 -3.45 -22.98 22.73
CA ILE A 162 -4.44 -22.77 23.80
C ILE A 162 -5.55 -23.83 23.72
N ALA A 163 -6.06 -24.12 22.53
CA ALA A 163 -7.11 -25.12 22.34
C ALA A 163 -6.66 -26.52 22.76
N ASP A 164 -5.40 -26.87 22.51
CA ASP A 164 -4.82 -28.15 22.94
C ASP A 164 -4.62 -28.25 24.46
N THR A 165 -4.44 -27.12 25.15
CA THR A 165 -4.20 -27.08 26.60
C THR A 165 -5.46 -26.91 27.44
N LEU A 166 -6.53 -26.37 26.84
CA LEU A 166 -7.83 -26.19 27.49
C LEU A 166 -8.86 -27.13 26.87
N PRO A 167 -9.13 -28.32 27.45
CA PRO A 167 -10.21 -29.17 26.95
C PRO A 167 -11.53 -28.42 27.14
N ILE A 168 -12.11 -27.96 26.02
CA ILE A 168 -13.46 -27.41 26.01
C ILE A 168 -14.40 -28.58 26.29
N THR A 169 -14.75 -28.78 27.55
CA THR A 169 -15.88 -29.66 27.89
C THR A 169 -17.13 -29.00 27.32
N ALA A 170 -17.61 -29.50 26.19
CA ALA A 170 -18.94 -29.18 25.70
C ALA A 170 -19.92 -29.66 26.76
N ASN A 171 -20.49 -28.74 27.55
CA ASN A 171 -21.63 -29.02 28.35
C ASN A 171 -22.81 -29.24 27.37
N THR A 172 -23.20 -30.50 27.24
CA THR A 172 -24.47 -30.95 26.62
C THR A 172 -25.67 -30.50 27.44
#